data_5de359ad1822cf3e6f99ca8511712038
#
_entry.id   5de359ad1822cf3e6f99ca8511712038
#
_cell.length_a   1.000
_cell.length_b   1.000
_cell.length_c   1.000
_cell.angle_alpha   90.00
_cell.angle_beta   90.00
_cell.angle_gamma   90.00
#
_symmetry.space_group_name_H-M   'P 1'
#
loop_
_entity.id
_entity.type
_entity.pdbx_description
1 polymer ?
#
loop_
_entity_poly.entity_id
_entity_poly.type
_entity_poly.pdbx_seq_one_letter_code
_entity_poly.pdbx_strand_id
1 'polypeptide(L)'
;NQPPNITDLSDTCILAGTQLTVNVSATDPNTTQTISLSAIGGPMIITPNPATFVSSPGVGSASGVLTWNTVCAHVRQQPYQVLFNAEDNDSPVELEDFESMFITVVAPPPQNPTATPDGSIMQLAWSYPNTCNNASGYLIYRRQGSFGFVPDNCELGVPAYTGYQLIASTNGFGNTTYADQGLAFGVTYCYMIVALFPDGAQSYASVEFCNLLKREVPIMTKVSVDVTDATVGVDSVQWSNAFDLDTTQYPGPYQFKLYQGASYATANTLIHTSTLHPFLEHPDTTFVHNTINTVTSPNAYRVELFYDNGAQLVGSGNTASSVFLVSDPNDEQVTLNITYNTPWVNDTFYVFRDNGGTWNLIGITDTTVYIDTGLVNGQEYCYYVSSVGAYSDPAIVNPLVNRSQEVCAVPVDRTPPCPPTLAILNDCETPLNTLSWNNPNNSCADDTYQYNVYFTDSLGGELQLIATINGAENTVFTHTDGASVAGCYAITAIDTVGNESAFTNIVCGDNCPVYTLPNVFSPNSDRVNDFFIPFPYRGVKEIDLKMYNRWGNLVFSTQDPAILWDGTNQSSKVQVPESVYYYTCLVTFKMLAGDELVQLKGYVHLLRGTNGGLD
;
A
#
# COMPACT_ATOMS: atom_id res chain seq x y z
N ASN A 1 29.20 -10.12 48.44
CA ASN A 1 28.29 -11.15 47.97
C ASN A 1 27.91 -10.91 46.51
N GLN A 2 27.72 -11.97 45.73
CA GLN A 2 27.17 -11.97 44.37
C GLN A 2 25.93 -12.85 44.37
N PRO A 3 24.88 -12.56 43.60
CA PRO A 3 23.71 -13.39 43.53
C PRO A 3 24.03 -14.76 42.92
N PRO A 4 23.29 -15.81 43.26
CA PRO A 4 23.31 -17.06 42.52
C PRO A 4 22.92 -16.81 41.06
N ASN A 5 23.23 -17.75 40.16
CA ASN A 5 22.87 -17.66 38.72
C ASN A 5 22.17 -18.96 38.31
N ILE A 6 20.94 -18.85 37.83
CA ILE A 6 20.18 -19.96 37.25
C ILE A 6 20.67 -20.16 35.81
N THR A 7 20.87 -21.39 35.38
CA THR A 7 21.19 -21.69 33.98
C THR A 7 20.01 -21.35 33.11
N ASP A 8 20.28 -20.63 31.98
CA ASP A 8 19.28 -20.22 31.00
C ASP A 8 18.36 -21.38 30.59
N LEU A 9 17.05 -21.12 30.61
CA LEU A 9 16.01 -22.07 30.25
C LEU A 9 15.37 -21.66 28.91
N SER A 10 15.14 -22.64 28.05
CA SER A 10 14.48 -22.41 26.78
C SER A 10 12.98 -22.68 26.87
N ASP A 11 12.19 -21.85 26.18
CA ASP A 11 10.77 -22.09 25.99
C ASP A 11 10.54 -23.46 25.32
N THR A 12 9.45 -24.12 25.67
CA THR A 12 9.18 -25.46 25.15
C THR A 12 7.72 -25.72 24.85
N CYS A 13 7.49 -26.69 23.95
CA CYS A 13 6.18 -27.24 23.69
C CYS A 13 6.09 -28.67 24.18
N ILE A 14 4.94 -29.05 24.68
CA ILE A 14 4.64 -30.38 25.15
C ILE A 14 3.29 -30.87 24.62
N LEU A 15 3.26 -32.09 24.13
CA LEU A 15 2.02 -32.70 23.67
C LEU A 15 1.13 -33.04 24.89
N ALA A 16 -0.13 -32.60 24.83
CA ALA A 16 -1.11 -32.92 25.84
C ALA A 16 -1.28 -34.44 26.01
N GLY A 17 -1.28 -34.91 27.24
CA GLY A 17 -1.29 -36.34 27.58
C GLY A 17 0.09 -36.94 27.77
N THR A 18 1.15 -36.13 27.70
CA THR A 18 2.54 -36.56 28.00
C THR A 18 3.11 -35.84 29.21
N GLN A 19 4.22 -36.34 29.75
CA GLN A 19 4.91 -35.76 30.89
C GLN A 19 6.04 -34.84 30.44
N LEU A 20 6.02 -33.59 30.90
CA LEU A 20 7.15 -32.67 30.82
C LEU A 20 8.07 -32.86 32.03
N THR A 21 9.37 -32.89 31.76
CA THR A 21 10.41 -32.87 32.82
C THR A 21 11.43 -31.80 32.43
N VAL A 22 11.65 -30.82 33.30
CA VAL A 22 12.66 -29.76 33.15
C VAL A 22 13.61 -29.78 34.31
N ASN A 23 14.91 -29.96 34.03
CA ASN A 23 15.97 -29.86 35.00
C ASN A 23 16.43 -28.42 35.13
N VAL A 24 16.45 -27.88 36.33
CA VAL A 24 16.90 -26.53 36.63
C VAL A 24 18.12 -26.62 37.54
N SER A 25 19.15 -25.85 37.25
CA SER A 25 20.37 -25.78 38.07
C SER A 25 20.72 -24.31 38.32
N ALA A 26 21.24 -24.06 39.52
CA ALA A 26 21.81 -22.76 39.86
C ALA A 26 23.19 -22.96 40.50
N THR A 27 24.07 -22.01 40.27
CA THR A 27 25.42 -21.96 40.85
C THR A 27 25.66 -20.59 41.46
N ASP A 28 26.51 -20.55 42.50
CA ASP A 28 26.89 -19.31 43.15
C ASP A 28 28.41 -19.11 43.08
N PRO A 29 28.86 -17.92 42.65
CA PRO A 29 30.27 -17.57 42.73
C PRO A 29 30.85 -17.65 44.13
N ASN A 30 30.01 -17.46 45.16
CA ASN A 30 30.34 -17.61 46.56
C ASN A 30 30.14 -19.08 47.02
N THR A 31 31.07 -19.96 46.70
CA THR A 31 30.97 -21.42 46.79
C THR A 31 30.73 -21.97 48.21
N THR A 32 30.67 -21.16 49.24
CA THR A 32 30.40 -21.53 50.63
C THR A 32 28.95 -21.30 51.04
N GLN A 33 28.17 -20.60 50.25
CA GLN A 33 26.76 -20.30 50.51
C GLN A 33 25.86 -21.44 50.06
N THR A 34 24.76 -21.64 50.77
CA THR A 34 23.74 -22.63 50.41
C THR A 34 22.71 -21.95 49.53
N ILE A 35 22.49 -22.50 48.33
CA ILE A 35 21.47 -22.04 47.40
C ILE A 35 20.19 -22.86 47.61
N SER A 36 19.05 -22.19 47.64
CA SER A 36 17.73 -22.80 47.55
C SER A 36 17.08 -22.47 46.19
N LEU A 37 16.33 -23.41 45.60
CA LEU A 37 15.56 -23.24 44.41
C LEU A 37 14.07 -23.36 44.70
N SER A 38 13.28 -22.44 44.15
CA SER A 38 11.82 -22.51 44.19
C SER A 38 11.24 -22.25 42.80
N ALA A 39 9.97 -22.59 42.55
CA ALA A 39 9.26 -22.33 41.33
C ALA A 39 7.82 -21.92 41.60
N ILE A 40 7.34 -20.94 40.88
CA ILE A 40 5.94 -20.49 40.87
C ILE A 40 5.43 -20.31 39.44
N GLY A 41 4.14 -20.46 39.22
CA GLY A 41 3.57 -20.21 37.91
C GLY A 41 2.23 -20.89 37.67
N GLY A 42 1.62 -20.60 36.51
CA GLY A 42 0.33 -21.16 36.12
C GLY A 42 0.25 -22.69 36.21
N PRO A 43 1.26 -23.45 35.74
CA PRO A 43 1.26 -24.91 35.82
C PRO A 43 1.14 -25.47 37.23
N MET A 44 1.65 -24.75 38.25
CA MET A 44 1.66 -25.21 39.64
C MET A 44 0.29 -25.18 40.32
N ILE A 45 -0.64 -24.36 39.78
CA ILE A 45 -1.96 -24.12 40.40
C ILE A 45 -3.14 -24.61 39.53
N ILE A 46 -2.85 -25.06 38.30
CA ILE A 46 -3.91 -25.48 37.37
C ILE A 46 -4.49 -26.85 37.78
N THR A 47 -5.77 -27.03 37.50
CA THR A 47 -6.49 -28.29 37.69
C THR A 47 -7.09 -28.78 36.38
N PRO A 48 -7.09 -30.10 36.11
CA PRO A 48 -6.46 -31.18 36.88
C PRO A 48 -4.93 -31.22 36.70
N ASN A 49 -4.26 -32.03 37.45
CA ASN A 49 -2.81 -32.36 37.33
C ASN A 49 -1.89 -31.12 37.38
N PRO A 50 -1.78 -30.43 38.52
CA PRO A 50 -0.80 -29.36 38.67
C PRO A 50 0.64 -29.90 38.55
N ALA A 51 1.53 -29.04 38.05
CA ALA A 51 2.96 -29.33 38.01
C ALA A 51 3.54 -29.36 39.44
N THR A 52 4.61 -30.11 39.62
CA THR A 52 5.38 -30.15 40.87
C THR A 52 6.82 -29.77 40.59
N PHE A 53 7.41 -29.03 41.52
CA PHE A 53 8.83 -28.71 41.48
C PHE A 53 9.48 -29.29 42.74
N VAL A 54 10.50 -30.14 42.56
CA VAL A 54 11.26 -30.73 43.65
C VAL A 54 12.68 -30.23 43.56
N SER A 55 13.12 -29.47 44.55
CA SER A 55 14.46 -28.91 44.60
C SER A 55 15.36 -29.65 45.61
N SER A 56 16.64 -29.61 45.33
CA SER A 56 17.71 -30.10 46.18
C SER A 56 18.67 -28.94 46.45
N PRO A 57 18.51 -28.25 47.60
CA PRO A 57 19.45 -27.21 48.02
C PRO A 57 20.87 -27.77 48.18
N GLY A 58 21.87 -26.91 47.93
CA GLY A 58 23.25 -27.33 48.04
C GLY A 58 24.23 -26.19 48.21
N VAL A 59 25.43 -26.48 48.72
CA VAL A 59 26.49 -25.48 48.92
C VAL A 59 27.21 -25.22 47.62
N GLY A 60 27.20 -23.95 47.17
CA GLY A 60 27.77 -23.49 45.90
C GLY A 60 26.99 -23.88 44.65
N SER A 61 26.05 -24.81 44.76
CA SER A 61 25.17 -25.18 43.63
C SER A 61 23.90 -25.87 44.15
N ALA A 62 22.78 -25.64 43.44
CA ALA A 62 21.50 -26.30 43.69
C ALA A 62 20.93 -26.87 42.41
N SER A 63 20.06 -27.85 42.52
CA SER A 63 19.33 -28.43 41.40
C SER A 63 17.85 -28.62 41.75
N GLY A 64 16.99 -28.62 40.74
CA GLY A 64 15.58 -28.88 40.90
C GLY A 64 15.01 -29.52 39.63
N VAL A 65 13.87 -30.20 39.79
CA VAL A 65 13.16 -30.85 38.68
C VAL A 65 11.70 -30.44 38.70
N LEU A 66 11.27 -29.75 37.62
CA LEU A 66 9.86 -29.50 37.31
C LEU A 66 9.30 -30.71 36.58
N THR A 67 8.21 -31.26 37.11
CA THR A 67 7.48 -32.37 36.47
C THR A 67 6.02 -31.98 36.29
N TRP A 68 5.51 -32.11 35.06
CA TRP A 68 4.12 -31.80 34.75
C TRP A 68 3.49 -32.87 33.86
N ASN A 69 2.47 -33.55 34.34
CA ASN A 69 1.67 -34.48 33.59
C ASN A 69 0.53 -33.70 32.89
N THR A 70 0.75 -33.34 31.63
CA THR A 70 -0.21 -32.51 30.88
C THR A 70 -1.42 -33.32 30.43
N VAL A 71 -2.54 -32.65 30.25
CA VAL A 71 -3.79 -33.20 29.69
C VAL A 71 -4.42 -32.20 28.71
N CYS A 72 -5.38 -32.65 27.93
CA CYS A 72 -6.03 -31.78 26.93
C CYS A 72 -6.77 -30.56 27.53
N ALA A 73 -7.18 -30.62 28.80
CA ALA A 73 -7.70 -29.47 29.52
C ALA A 73 -6.70 -28.31 29.69
N HIS A 74 -5.41 -28.60 29.52
CA HIS A 74 -4.33 -27.59 29.60
C HIS A 74 -4.04 -26.92 28.23
N VAL A 75 -4.63 -27.38 27.14
CA VAL A 75 -4.45 -26.79 25.83
C VAL A 75 -5.06 -25.39 25.80
N ARG A 76 -4.26 -24.39 25.46
CA ARG A 76 -4.68 -22.99 25.32
C ARG A 76 -3.72 -22.23 24.40
N GLN A 77 -4.23 -21.10 23.84
CA GLN A 77 -3.47 -20.27 22.91
C GLN A 77 -2.26 -19.60 23.61
N GLN A 78 -2.45 -19.11 24.83
CA GLN A 78 -1.36 -18.46 25.57
C GLN A 78 -0.49 -19.49 26.28
N PRO A 79 0.85 -19.43 26.16
CA PRO A 79 1.76 -20.27 26.92
C PRO A 79 1.60 -20.10 28.44
N TYR A 80 1.98 -21.11 29.17
CA TYR A 80 2.10 -21.06 30.63
C TYR A 80 3.48 -20.55 30.99
N GLN A 81 3.56 -19.59 31.90
CA GLN A 81 4.82 -19.11 32.45
C GLN A 81 5.11 -19.81 33.77
N VAL A 82 6.35 -20.23 33.92
CA VAL A 82 6.95 -20.66 35.18
C VAL A 82 8.13 -19.74 35.48
N LEU A 83 8.15 -19.18 36.66
CA LEU A 83 9.26 -18.39 37.20
C LEU A 83 10.01 -19.23 38.23
N PHE A 84 11.30 -19.42 38.02
CA PHE A 84 12.21 -20.05 38.95
C PHE A 84 12.95 -18.96 39.72
N ASN A 85 13.17 -19.19 41.01
CA ASN A 85 13.94 -18.33 41.89
C ASN A 85 15.07 -19.15 42.56
N ALA A 86 16.28 -18.63 42.46
CA ALA A 86 17.41 -19.10 43.23
C ALA A 86 17.76 -18.06 44.30
N GLU A 87 17.90 -18.49 45.55
CA GLU A 87 18.18 -17.62 46.68
C GLU A 87 19.36 -18.18 47.48
N ASP A 88 20.33 -17.32 47.81
CA ASP A 88 21.46 -17.70 48.69
C ASP A 88 21.05 -17.54 50.16
N ASN A 89 21.90 -17.97 51.08
CA ASN A 89 21.70 -17.86 52.53
C ASN A 89 22.64 -16.85 53.18
N ASP A 90 23.06 -15.82 52.49
CA ASP A 90 23.97 -14.80 53.03
C ASP A 90 23.27 -13.92 54.09
N SER A 91 24.07 -13.41 55.01
CA SER A 91 23.60 -12.54 56.10
C SER A 91 24.40 -11.24 56.09
N PRO A 92 23.79 -10.07 56.17
CA PRO A 92 22.37 -9.79 56.52
C PRO A 92 21.39 -9.73 55.36
N VAL A 93 21.79 -9.94 54.09
CA VAL A 93 20.94 -9.84 52.91
C VAL A 93 21.14 -11.09 52.02
N GLU A 94 20.09 -11.85 51.84
CA GLU A 94 19.98 -12.92 50.87
C GLU A 94 19.85 -12.27 49.46
N LEU A 95 20.55 -12.82 48.45
CA LEU A 95 20.48 -12.37 47.07
C LEU A 95 19.76 -13.41 46.24
N GLU A 96 19.04 -12.93 45.24
CA GLU A 96 18.15 -13.73 44.40
C GLU A 96 18.49 -13.59 42.93
N ASP A 97 18.21 -14.63 42.16
CA ASP A 97 18.21 -14.64 40.70
C ASP A 97 16.93 -15.32 40.20
N PHE A 98 16.38 -14.76 39.11
CA PHE A 98 15.11 -15.19 38.56
C PHE A 98 15.28 -15.57 37.09
N GLU A 99 14.78 -16.75 36.73
CA GLU A 99 14.71 -17.21 35.35
C GLU A 99 13.28 -17.61 35.01
N SER A 100 12.80 -17.24 33.83
CA SER A 100 11.44 -17.55 33.36
C SER A 100 11.43 -18.45 32.15
N MET A 101 10.48 -19.35 32.08
CA MET A 101 10.27 -20.29 31.00
C MET A 101 8.80 -20.30 30.59
N PHE A 102 8.54 -20.28 29.26
CA PHE A 102 7.20 -20.46 28.73
C PHE A 102 6.98 -21.89 28.21
N ILE A 103 5.84 -22.48 28.60
CA ILE A 103 5.46 -23.83 28.23
C ILE A 103 4.15 -23.77 27.45
N THR A 104 4.17 -24.21 26.20
CA THR A 104 2.97 -24.34 25.36
C THR A 104 2.49 -25.80 25.40
N VAL A 105 1.27 -26.02 25.84
CA VAL A 105 0.64 -27.35 25.81
C VAL A 105 -0.15 -27.48 24.53
N VAL A 106 0.30 -28.35 23.63
CA VAL A 106 -0.24 -28.56 22.28
C VAL A 106 -1.13 -29.79 22.26
N ALA A 107 -2.27 -29.69 21.59
CA ALA A 107 -3.15 -30.80 21.36
C ALA A 107 -2.61 -31.77 20.29
N PRO A 108 -2.91 -33.09 20.41
CA PRO A 108 -2.53 -34.09 19.42
C PRO A 108 -3.22 -33.76 18.06
N PRO A 109 -2.60 -34.15 16.92
CA PRO A 109 -3.22 -34.00 15.62
C PRO A 109 -4.44 -34.90 15.47
N PRO A 110 -5.40 -34.55 14.60
CA PRO A 110 -6.43 -35.47 14.13
C PRO A 110 -5.81 -36.74 13.52
N GLN A 111 -6.42 -37.90 13.75
CA GLN A 111 -5.89 -39.21 13.44
C GLN A 111 -6.69 -39.93 12.35
N ASN A 112 -6.03 -40.87 11.67
CA ASN A 112 -6.63 -41.73 10.65
C ASN A 112 -7.45 -40.95 9.60
N PRO A 113 -6.91 -39.85 9.05
CA PRO A 113 -7.65 -39.06 8.06
C PRO A 113 -7.76 -39.85 6.76
N THR A 114 -8.92 -39.76 6.10
CA THR A 114 -9.20 -40.39 4.81
C THR A 114 -9.88 -39.41 3.87
N ALA A 115 -9.58 -39.53 2.57
CA ALA A 115 -10.28 -38.84 1.49
C ALA A 115 -10.81 -39.90 0.51
N THR A 116 -12.09 -39.95 0.28
CA THR A 116 -12.74 -40.92 -0.60
C THR A 116 -13.50 -40.17 -1.71
N PRO A 117 -13.16 -40.36 -2.99
CA PRO A 117 -13.88 -39.73 -4.08
C PRO A 117 -15.29 -40.31 -4.23
N ASP A 118 -16.25 -39.41 -4.51
CA ASP A 118 -17.65 -39.74 -4.73
C ASP A 118 -18.21 -38.76 -5.79
N GLY A 119 -18.13 -39.15 -7.07
CA GLY A 119 -18.40 -38.26 -8.20
C GLY A 119 -17.48 -37.02 -8.18
N SER A 120 -18.07 -35.83 -8.17
CA SER A 120 -17.33 -34.54 -8.09
C SER A 120 -17.07 -34.06 -6.66
N ILE A 121 -17.22 -34.93 -5.67
CA ILE A 121 -17.10 -34.65 -4.24
C ILE A 121 -15.96 -35.49 -3.66
N MET A 122 -15.22 -34.94 -2.70
CA MET A 122 -14.28 -35.68 -1.87
C MET A 122 -14.84 -35.79 -0.47
N GLN A 123 -15.18 -37.00 -0.06
CA GLN A 123 -15.67 -37.30 1.30
C GLN A 123 -14.47 -37.44 2.23
N LEU A 124 -14.33 -36.53 3.17
CA LEU A 124 -13.27 -36.53 4.19
C LEU A 124 -13.81 -37.12 5.49
N ALA A 125 -13.02 -37.95 6.16
CA ALA A 125 -13.30 -38.45 7.50
C ALA A 125 -12.00 -38.57 8.31
N TRP A 126 -12.10 -38.36 9.61
CA TRP A 126 -10.99 -38.48 10.55
C TRP A 126 -11.48 -38.91 11.93
N SER A 127 -10.58 -39.24 12.82
CA SER A 127 -10.87 -39.47 14.22
C SER A 127 -10.09 -38.49 15.10
N TYR A 128 -10.59 -38.28 16.32
CA TYR A 128 -9.91 -37.43 17.29
C TYR A 128 -9.91 -38.11 18.68
N PRO A 129 -8.82 -38.02 19.48
CA PRO A 129 -8.75 -38.69 20.77
C PRO A 129 -9.85 -38.23 21.73
N ASN A 130 -10.58 -39.17 22.32
CA ASN A 130 -11.63 -38.87 23.29
C ASN A 130 -11.11 -38.18 24.57
N THR A 131 -9.83 -38.28 24.85
CA THR A 131 -9.17 -37.56 25.93
C THR A 131 -9.12 -36.05 25.72
N CYS A 132 -9.27 -35.59 24.46
CA CYS A 132 -9.32 -34.18 24.04
C CYS A 132 -10.73 -33.75 23.57
N ASN A 133 -11.78 -34.21 24.26
CA ASN A 133 -13.17 -33.92 23.93
C ASN A 133 -13.59 -32.45 24.13
N ASN A 134 -12.71 -31.60 24.59
CA ASN A 134 -12.86 -30.16 24.72
C ASN A 134 -12.55 -29.39 23.42
N ALA A 135 -12.23 -30.07 22.31
CA ALA A 135 -12.10 -29.41 21.00
C ALA A 135 -13.45 -28.79 20.58
N SER A 136 -13.44 -27.55 20.11
CA SER A 136 -14.62 -26.82 19.67
C SER A 136 -15.01 -27.14 18.22
N GLY A 137 -14.11 -27.72 17.43
CA GLY A 137 -14.30 -28.09 16.03
C GLY A 137 -13.01 -28.36 15.31
N TYR A 138 -13.05 -28.33 13.98
CA TYR A 138 -11.91 -28.62 13.14
C TYR A 138 -11.79 -27.62 11.99
N LEU A 139 -10.57 -27.27 11.59
CA LEU A 139 -10.21 -26.52 10.41
C LEU A 139 -9.78 -27.49 9.32
N ILE A 140 -10.31 -27.34 8.10
CA ILE A 140 -10.04 -28.21 6.97
C ILE A 140 -9.29 -27.42 5.93
N TYR A 141 -8.09 -27.89 5.58
CA TYR A 141 -7.22 -27.28 4.60
C TYR A 141 -7.10 -28.17 3.37
N ARG A 142 -7.04 -27.54 2.18
CA ARG A 142 -6.94 -28.22 0.89
C ARG A 142 -5.84 -27.61 0.04
N ARG A 143 -5.17 -28.47 -0.76
CA ARG A 143 -4.22 -28.09 -1.80
C ARG A 143 -4.37 -29.04 -3.00
N GLN A 144 -4.03 -28.58 -4.20
CA GLN A 144 -3.84 -29.48 -5.35
C GLN A 144 -2.40 -30.02 -5.31
N GLY A 145 -2.26 -31.34 -5.39
CA GLY A 145 -0.98 -32.04 -5.26
C GLY A 145 -0.42 -32.03 -3.83
N SER A 146 0.54 -32.89 -3.56
CA SER A 146 1.18 -33.05 -2.26
C SER A 146 2.25 -31.98 -2.00
N PHE A 147 2.41 -31.59 -0.75
CA PHE A 147 3.52 -30.75 -0.27
C PHE A 147 4.51 -31.55 0.57
N GLY A 148 4.02 -32.58 1.31
CA GLY A 148 4.83 -33.37 2.21
C GLY A 148 5.15 -32.67 3.54
N PHE A 149 4.23 -31.86 4.05
CA PHE A 149 4.41 -31.11 5.29
C PHE A 149 4.57 -32.04 6.48
N VAL A 150 5.62 -31.79 7.25
CA VAL A 150 5.86 -32.38 8.56
C VAL A 150 6.10 -31.21 9.53
N PRO A 151 5.27 -31.04 10.56
CA PRO A 151 5.42 -29.90 11.47
C PRO A 151 6.71 -30.01 12.30
N ASP A 152 7.39 -28.88 12.44
CA ASP A 152 8.49 -28.73 13.40
C ASP A 152 7.95 -28.64 14.84
N ASN A 153 8.85 -28.72 15.82
CA ASN A 153 8.48 -28.57 17.22
C ASN A 153 7.85 -27.18 17.43
N CYS A 154 6.68 -27.11 18.04
CA CYS A 154 5.87 -25.90 18.24
C CYS A 154 5.25 -25.29 16.98
N GLU A 155 5.33 -25.90 15.83
CA GLU A 155 4.68 -25.41 14.62
C GLU A 155 3.22 -25.91 14.56
N LEU A 156 2.30 -25.05 15.00
CA LEU A 156 0.89 -25.36 15.13
C LEU A 156 0.10 -25.01 13.85
N GLY A 157 -0.97 -25.76 13.62
CA GLY A 157 -1.85 -25.53 12.47
C GLY A 157 -1.20 -25.89 11.14
N VAL A 158 -1.59 -25.18 10.06
CA VAL A 158 -1.04 -25.35 8.70
C VAL A 158 -0.43 -24.03 8.26
N PRO A 159 0.90 -23.94 8.14
CA PRO A 159 1.58 -22.69 7.75
C PRO A 159 1.28 -22.26 6.32
N ALA A 160 1.22 -20.94 6.09
CA ALA A 160 0.90 -20.37 4.78
C ALA A 160 1.90 -20.76 3.66
N TYR A 161 3.17 -20.96 3.99
CA TYR A 161 4.20 -21.35 3.02
C TYR A 161 3.95 -22.72 2.37
N THR A 162 3.10 -23.57 2.97
CA THR A 162 2.71 -24.88 2.41
C THR A 162 1.78 -24.76 1.21
N GLY A 163 1.17 -23.58 0.98
CA GLY A 163 0.21 -23.35 -0.08
C GLY A 163 -1.17 -23.98 0.14
N TYR A 164 -1.43 -24.55 1.30
CA TYR A 164 -2.74 -25.05 1.68
C TYR A 164 -3.70 -23.89 1.96
N GLN A 165 -4.94 -24.03 1.48
CA GLN A 165 -6.02 -23.06 1.69
C GLN A 165 -7.03 -23.60 2.71
N LEU A 166 -7.43 -22.77 3.67
CA LEU A 166 -8.54 -23.08 4.56
C LEU A 166 -9.84 -23.06 3.75
N ILE A 167 -10.49 -24.22 3.61
CA ILE A 167 -11.74 -24.36 2.81
C ILE A 167 -12.99 -24.44 3.67
N ALA A 168 -12.89 -24.91 4.90
CA ALA A 168 -14.02 -25.05 5.80
C ALA A 168 -13.60 -25.17 7.27
N SER A 169 -14.58 -24.98 8.14
CA SER A 169 -14.51 -25.36 9.55
C SER A 169 -15.75 -26.16 9.96
N THR A 170 -15.57 -27.13 10.84
CA THR A 170 -16.70 -27.83 11.48
C THR A 170 -16.82 -27.38 12.94
N ASN A 171 -18.02 -27.44 13.50
CA ASN A 171 -18.29 -27.08 14.88
C ASN A 171 -18.59 -28.34 15.69
N GLY A 172 -17.98 -28.44 16.88
CA GLY A 172 -18.19 -29.53 17.82
C GLY A 172 -17.23 -30.72 17.62
N PHE A 173 -16.81 -31.29 18.73
CA PHE A 173 -15.86 -32.42 18.82
C PHE A 173 -16.27 -33.64 17.96
N GLY A 174 -17.56 -33.94 17.88
CA GLY A 174 -18.06 -35.13 17.16
C GLY A 174 -18.19 -34.98 15.65
N ASN A 175 -17.99 -33.78 15.09
CA ASN A 175 -18.12 -33.53 13.66
C ASN A 175 -16.82 -33.81 12.93
N THR A 176 -16.53 -35.08 12.69
CA THR A 176 -15.28 -35.59 12.13
C THR A 176 -15.41 -36.01 10.66
N THR A 177 -16.33 -35.41 9.93
CA THR A 177 -16.50 -35.61 8.47
C THR A 177 -16.75 -34.30 7.77
N TYR A 178 -16.37 -34.24 6.48
CA TYR A 178 -16.64 -33.10 5.62
C TYR A 178 -16.74 -33.56 4.17
N ALA A 179 -17.70 -33.01 3.41
CA ALA A 179 -17.86 -33.25 1.99
C ALA A 179 -17.35 -32.02 1.20
N ASP A 180 -16.19 -32.12 0.59
CA ASP A 180 -15.60 -31.08 -0.26
C ASP A 180 -16.20 -31.19 -1.66
N GLN A 181 -16.84 -30.11 -2.15
CA GLN A 181 -17.61 -30.06 -3.36
C GLN A 181 -17.00 -29.11 -4.39
N GLY A 182 -17.46 -29.23 -5.65
CA GLY A 182 -17.01 -28.35 -6.73
C GLY A 182 -15.59 -28.63 -7.19
N LEU A 183 -15.13 -29.86 -7.04
CA LEU A 183 -13.79 -30.30 -7.37
C LEU A 183 -13.66 -30.63 -8.87
N ALA A 184 -12.46 -30.46 -9.40
CA ALA A 184 -12.12 -30.82 -10.78
C ALA A 184 -11.72 -32.29 -10.89
N PHE A 185 -12.23 -32.97 -11.91
CA PHE A 185 -11.83 -34.32 -12.26
C PHE A 185 -10.38 -34.36 -12.76
N GLY A 186 -9.70 -35.49 -12.53
CA GLY A 186 -8.29 -35.65 -12.91
C GLY A 186 -7.30 -34.86 -12.03
N VAL A 187 -7.76 -34.35 -10.90
CA VAL A 187 -6.94 -33.60 -9.94
C VAL A 187 -6.77 -34.38 -8.65
N THR A 188 -5.54 -34.53 -8.20
CA THR A 188 -5.22 -35.04 -6.85
C THR A 188 -5.37 -33.90 -5.86
N TYR A 189 -6.28 -34.05 -4.92
CA TYR A 189 -6.50 -33.15 -3.81
C TYR A 189 -5.86 -33.71 -2.55
N CYS A 190 -5.09 -32.88 -1.87
CA CYS A 190 -4.46 -33.19 -0.60
C CYS A 190 -5.06 -32.33 0.50
N TYR A 191 -5.21 -32.92 1.67
CA TYR A 191 -5.88 -32.30 2.81
C TYR A 191 -5.04 -32.42 4.07
N MET A 192 -5.24 -31.48 4.97
CA MET A 192 -4.81 -31.53 6.38
C MET A 192 -5.93 -31.02 7.28
N ILE A 193 -6.08 -31.62 8.45
CA ILE A 193 -7.09 -31.26 9.44
C ILE A 193 -6.38 -30.78 10.71
N VAL A 194 -6.90 -29.72 11.31
CA VAL A 194 -6.41 -29.14 12.57
C VAL A 194 -7.58 -29.06 13.55
N ALA A 195 -7.40 -29.52 14.77
CA ALA A 195 -8.42 -29.33 15.81
C ALA A 195 -8.34 -27.92 16.39
N LEU A 196 -9.49 -27.30 16.60
CA LEU A 196 -9.66 -25.95 17.15
C LEU A 196 -10.24 -26.05 18.57
N PHE A 197 -9.75 -25.20 19.48
CA PHE A 197 -10.19 -25.11 20.86
C PHE A 197 -10.93 -23.79 21.15
N PRO A 198 -11.72 -23.68 22.23
CA PRO A 198 -12.59 -22.54 22.48
C PRO A 198 -11.90 -21.17 22.55
N ASP A 199 -10.63 -21.12 22.95
CA ASP A 199 -9.83 -19.90 23.06
C ASP A 199 -9.03 -19.57 21.79
N GLY A 200 -9.20 -20.36 20.72
CA GLY A 200 -8.48 -20.22 19.44
C GLY A 200 -7.19 -21.04 19.35
N ALA A 201 -6.83 -21.81 20.38
CA ALA A 201 -5.70 -22.74 20.31
C ALA A 201 -5.92 -23.80 19.23
N GLN A 202 -4.84 -24.18 18.55
CA GLN A 202 -4.83 -25.17 17.47
C GLN A 202 -3.97 -26.37 17.84
N SER A 203 -4.35 -27.55 17.35
CA SER A 203 -3.51 -28.75 17.40
C SER A 203 -2.40 -28.70 16.36
N TYR A 204 -1.46 -29.66 16.42
CA TYR A 204 -0.70 -30.02 15.25
C TYR A 204 -1.63 -30.42 14.10
N ALA A 205 -1.20 -30.16 12.86
CA ALA A 205 -1.91 -30.65 11.68
C ALA A 205 -1.89 -32.19 11.64
N SER A 206 -2.95 -32.80 11.09
CA SER A 206 -2.93 -34.21 10.73
C SER A 206 -1.79 -34.50 9.73
N VAL A 207 -1.45 -35.77 9.55
CA VAL A 207 -0.69 -36.17 8.39
C VAL A 207 -1.39 -35.72 7.12
N GLU A 208 -0.63 -35.35 6.09
CA GLU A 208 -1.14 -35.06 4.77
C GLU A 208 -1.79 -36.32 4.18
N PHE A 209 -2.98 -36.20 3.62
CA PHE A 209 -3.70 -37.30 3.00
C PHE A 209 -4.32 -36.85 1.68
N CYS A 210 -4.12 -37.62 0.63
CA CYS A 210 -4.45 -37.23 -0.73
C CYS A 210 -5.30 -38.31 -1.43
N ASN A 211 -6.14 -37.88 -2.35
CA ASN A 211 -6.76 -38.79 -3.30
C ASN A 211 -7.01 -38.12 -4.65
N LEU A 212 -7.02 -38.89 -5.69
CA LEU A 212 -7.30 -38.47 -7.07
C LEU A 212 -8.82 -38.51 -7.34
N LEU A 213 -9.38 -37.45 -7.88
CA LEU A 213 -10.72 -37.46 -8.42
C LEU A 213 -10.69 -38.05 -9.84
N LYS A 214 -11.29 -39.24 -10.04
CA LYS A 214 -11.23 -40.02 -11.28
C LYS A 214 -11.74 -39.24 -12.49
N ARG A 215 -11.24 -39.60 -13.69
CA ARG A 215 -11.63 -39.03 -14.99
C ARG A 215 -12.83 -39.75 -15.57
N GLU A 216 -13.97 -39.76 -14.86
CA GLU A 216 -15.22 -40.40 -15.30
C GLU A 216 -16.00 -39.53 -16.30
N VAL A 217 -15.54 -38.29 -16.52
CA VAL A 217 -16.07 -37.33 -17.50
C VAL A 217 -14.92 -36.76 -18.36
N PRO A 218 -15.21 -36.21 -19.54
CA PRO A 218 -14.20 -35.53 -20.34
C PRO A 218 -13.72 -34.27 -19.59
N ILE A 219 -12.43 -33.98 -19.67
CA ILE A 219 -11.81 -32.83 -19.01
C ILE A 219 -11.15 -31.91 -20.04
N MET A 220 -11.31 -30.60 -19.86
CA MET A 220 -10.71 -29.58 -20.73
C MET A 220 -9.19 -29.62 -20.63
N THR A 221 -8.49 -29.57 -21.76
CA THR A 221 -7.02 -29.58 -21.83
C THR A 221 -6.44 -28.36 -22.56
N LYS A 222 -7.28 -27.63 -23.32
CA LYS A 222 -6.87 -26.41 -24.00
C LYS A 222 -8.03 -25.43 -24.15
N VAL A 223 -7.76 -24.17 -23.86
CA VAL A 223 -8.57 -23.01 -24.26
C VAL A 223 -7.60 -21.88 -24.60
N SER A 224 -7.28 -21.73 -25.87
CA SER A 224 -6.22 -20.85 -26.37
C SER A 224 -6.78 -19.89 -27.40
N VAL A 225 -6.45 -18.61 -27.30
CA VAL A 225 -6.81 -17.59 -28.29
C VAL A 225 -5.82 -17.67 -29.46
N ASP A 226 -6.31 -18.03 -30.64
CA ASP A 226 -5.51 -18.08 -31.85
C ASP A 226 -5.56 -16.77 -32.64
N VAL A 227 -6.71 -16.09 -32.63
CA VAL A 227 -6.92 -14.78 -33.28
C VAL A 227 -7.62 -13.85 -32.30
N THR A 228 -7.01 -12.68 -32.08
CA THR A 228 -7.57 -11.60 -31.26
C THR A 228 -8.40 -10.66 -32.13
N ASP A 229 -9.70 -10.68 -31.99
CA ASP A 229 -10.61 -9.77 -32.70
C ASP A 229 -11.94 -9.66 -31.94
N ALA A 230 -12.63 -8.52 -32.09
CA ALA A 230 -13.92 -8.27 -31.46
C ALA A 230 -15.09 -9.00 -32.09
N THR A 231 -14.94 -9.47 -33.33
CA THR A 231 -16.03 -10.07 -34.15
C THR A 231 -15.64 -11.35 -34.87
N VAL A 232 -14.39 -11.47 -35.30
CA VAL A 232 -13.87 -12.63 -36.05
C VAL A 232 -12.74 -13.35 -35.30
N GLY A 233 -12.69 -13.18 -33.98
CA GLY A 233 -11.76 -13.89 -33.11
C GLY A 233 -11.91 -15.41 -33.18
N VAL A 234 -10.85 -16.12 -32.80
CA VAL A 234 -10.78 -17.58 -32.89
C VAL A 234 -10.17 -18.14 -31.61
N ASP A 235 -10.87 -19.14 -31.03
CA ASP A 235 -10.35 -19.97 -29.94
C ASP A 235 -10.13 -21.41 -30.40
N SER A 236 -8.99 -22.02 -30.00
CA SER A 236 -8.75 -23.46 -30.07
C SER A 236 -9.11 -24.12 -28.75
N VAL A 237 -10.00 -25.10 -28.80
CA VAL A 237 -10.51 -25.82 -27.63
C VAL A 237 -10.18 -27.30 -27.76
N GLN A 238 -9.67 -27.91 -26.65
CA GLN A 238 -9.39 -29.35 -26.61
C GLN A 238 -9.83 -29.94 -25.25
N TRP A 239 -10.18 -31.23 -25.28
CA TRP A 239 -10.53 -32.00 -24.09
C TRP A 239 -10.03 -33.44 -24.20
N SER A 240 -9.98 -34.16 -23.09
CA SER A 240 -9.66 -35.59 -23.05
C SER A 240 -10.91 -36.43 -23.05
N ASN A 241 -10.77 -37.71 -23.40
CA ASN A 241 -11.80 -38.71 -23.16
C ASN A 241 -11.97 -39.04 -21.67
N ALA A 242 -13.12 -39.63 -21.29
CA ALA A 242 -13.46 -40.06 -19.93
C ALA A 242 -12.86 -41.47 -19.65
N PHE A 243 -11.55 -41.56 -19.47
CA PHE A 243 -10.82 -42.81 -19.41
C PHE A 243 -11.15 -43.76 -18.25
N ASP A 244 -11.70 -43.24 -17.15
CA ASP A 244 -12.00 -44.04 -15.95
C ASP A 244 -13.51 -44.39 -15.82
N LEU A 245 -14.29 -44.13 -16.87
CA LEU A 245 -15.74 -44.39 -16.89
C LEU A 245 -16.02 -45.90 -16.97
N ASP A 246 -16.95 -46.39 -16.14
CA ASP A 246 -17.44 -47.74 -16.18
C ASP A 246 -18.36 -47.93 -17.41
N THR A 247 -17.83 -48.52 -18.49
CA THR A 247 -18.57 -48.77 -19.72
C THR A 247 -19.61 -49.89 -19.62
N THR A 248 -19.64 -50.64 -18.51
CA THR A 248 -20.72 -51.62 -18.25
C THR A 248 -21.96 -50.94 -17.68
N GLN A 249 -21.77 -49.92 -16.92
CA GLN A 249 -22.86 -49.08 -16.38
C GLN A 249 -23.37 -48.06 -17.42
N TYR A 250 -22.44 -47.53 -18.22
CA TYR A 250 -22.74 -46.50 -19.23
C TYR A 250 -22.31 -47.03 -20.63
N PRO A 251 -23.07 -47.91 -21.23
CA PRO A 251 -22.68 -48.49 -22.52
C PRO A 251 -22.85 -47.51 -23.68
N GLY A 252 -21.89 -47.53 -24.62
CA GLY A 252 -21.92 -46.70 -25.83
C GLY A 252 -23.13 -46.98 -26.72
N PRO A 253 -23.33 -46.24 -27.81
CA PRO A 253 -22.41 -45.22 -28.32
C PRO A 253 -22.43 -43.89 -27.56
N TYR A 254 -21.29 -43.21 -27.60
CA TYR A 254 -21.02 -41.96 -26.87
C TYR A 254 -21.08 -40.76 -27.80
N GLN A 255 -21.38 -39.55 -27.18
CA GLN A 255 -21.39 -38.28 -27.87
C GLN A 255 -20.93 -37.16 -26.92
N PHE A 256 -20.08 -36.25 -27.44
CA PHE A 256 -19.74 -35.01 -26.73
C PHE A 256 -20.64 -33.86 -27.13
N LYS A 257 -20.95 -33.00 -26.17
CA LYS A 257 -21.57 -31.69 -26.39
C LYS A 257 -20.70 -30.62 -25.76
N LEU A 258 -20.25 -29.64 -26.56
CA LEU A 258 -19.42 -28.53 -26.12
C LEU A 258 -20.28 -27.28 -25.92
N TYR A 259 -20.14 -26.67 -24.77
CA TYR A 259 -20.85 -25.44 -24.40
C TYR A 259 -19.85 -24.30 -24.24
N GLN A 260 -20.30 -23.07 -24.57
CA GLN A 260 -19.55 -21.82 -24.46
C GLN A 260 -20.28 -20.81 -23.59
N GLY A 261 -19.56 -19.94 -22.92
CA GLY A 261 -20.00 -18.76 -22.18
C GLY A 261 -18.97 -17.64 -22.24
N ALA A 262 -19.45 -16.42 -22.09
CA ALA A 262 -18.61 -15.21 -22.14
C ALA A 262 -18.11 -14.77 -20.75
N SER A 263 -17.92 -15.71 -19.81
CA SER A 263 -17.43 -15.42 -18.47
C SER A 263 -16.67 -16.63 -17.91
N TYR A 264 -15.90 -16.42 -16.84
CA TYR A 264 -15.13 -17.46 -16.18
C TYR A 264 -15.94 -18.65 -15.64
N ALA A 265 -17.23 -18.46 -15.37
CA ALA A 265 -18.03 -19.43 -14.62
C ALA A 265 -19.19 -20.05 -15.38
N THR A 266 -19.66 -19.48 -16.49
CA THR A 266 -20.87 -19.92 -17.18
C THR A 266 -20.59 -20.34 -18.61
N ALA A 267 -20.71 -21.64 -18.91
CA ALA A 267 -20.66 -22.17 -20.27
C ALA A 267 -21.95 -22.94 -20.54
N ASN A 268 -22.99 -22.27 -20.97
CA ASN A 268 -24.36 -22.81 -21.10
C ASN A 268 -24.89 -22.80 -22.54
N THR A 269 -24.23 -22.15 -23.48
CA THR A 269 -24.65 -22.13 -24.89
C THR A 269 -24.02 -23.31 -25.63
N LEU A 270 -24.83 -24.26 -26.10
CA LEU A 270 -24.36 -25.38 -26.92
C LEU A 270 -23.83 -24.85 -28.26
N ILE A 271 -22.57 -25.14 -28.58
CA ILE A 271 -21.90 -24.68 -29.80
C ILE A 271 -21.45 -25.82 -30.70
N HIS A 272 -21.23 -27.03 -30.16
CA HIS A 272 -20.80 -28.19 -30.94
C HIS A 272 -21.39 -29.46 -30.34
N THR A 273 -21.72 -30.40 -31.24
CA THR A 273 -22.15 -31.77 -30.92
C THR A 273 -21.35 -32.74 -31.80
N SER A 274 -20.58 -33.62 -31.18
CA SER A 274 -19.79 -34.60 -31.90
C SER A 274 -20.66 -35.65 -32.60
N THR A 275 -20.07 -36.42 -33.50
CA THR A 275 -20.71 -37.63 -34.04
C THR A 275 -20.86 -38.67 -32.94
N LEU A 276 -21.77 -39.62 -33.12
CA LEU A 276 -21.90 -40.79 -32.26
C LEU A 276 -20.71 -41.76 -32.51
N HIS A 277 -20.08 -42.22 -31.43
CA HIS A 277 -18.96 -43.16 -31.49
C HIS A 277 -19.19 -44.37 -30.58
N PRO A 278 -18.95 -45.61 -31.06
CA PRO A 278 -19.29 -46.82 -30.29
C PRO A 278 -18.37 -47.05 -29.08
N PHE A 279 -17.18 -46.49 -29.08
CA PHE A 279 -16.19 -46.66 -28.03
C PHE A 279 -15.97 -45.37 -27.24
N LEU A 280 -15.53 -45.50 -25.97
CA LEU A 280 -15.23 -44.37 -25.09
C LEU A 280 -14.07 -43.52 -25.63
N GLU A 281 -13.09 -44.16 -26.30
CA GLU A 281 -12.01 -43.42 -26.96
C GLU A 281 -12.54 -42.78 -28.27
N HIS A 282 -13.08 -41.58 -28.09
CA HIS A 282 -13.73 -40.80 -29.14
C HIS A 282 -12.70 -39.91 -29.87
N PRO A 283 -12.68 -39.90 -31.21
CA PRO A 283 -11.69 -39.15 -31.99
C PRO A 283 -11.94 -37.62 -31.98
N ASP A 284 -13.19 -37.19 -31.73
CA ASP A 284 -13.61 -35.79 -31.78
C ASP A 284 -13.39 -35.13 -30.39
N THR A 285 -12.14 -34.72 -30.14
CA THR A 285 -11.72 -34.10 -28.86
C THR A 285 -11.16 -32.69 -29.05
N THR A 286 -11.40 -32.10 -30.22
CA THR A 286 -10.93 -30.74 -30.56
C THR A 286 -12.00 -29.95 -31.27
N PHE A 287 -12.01 -28.64 -31.05
CA PHE A 287 -12.93 -27.72 -31.73
C PHE A 287 -12.27 -26.35 -31.92
N VAL A 288 -12.45 -25.77 -33.12
CA VAL A 288 -12.02 -24.40 -33.45
C VAL A 288 -13.27 -23.52 -33.47
N HIS A 289 -13.38 -22.62 -32.51
CA HIS A 289 -14.51 -21.71 -32.40
C HIS A 289 -14.17 -20.37 -33.05
N ASN A 290 -14.80 -20.11 -34.19
CA ASN A 290 -14.59 -18.93 -34.99
C ASN A 290 -15.70 -17.89 -34.78
N THR A 291 -15.44 -16.64 -35.20
CA THR A 291 -16.44 -15.55 -35.24
C THR A 291 -16.95 -15.20 -33.83
N ILE A 292 -16.02 -15.10 -32.89
CA ILE A 292 -16.29 -14.75 -31.51
C ILE A 292 -15.52 -13.49 -31.08
N ASN A 293 -15.97 -12.88 -30.00
CA ASN A 293 -15.21 -11.79 -29.38
C ASN A 293 -14.16 -12.38 -28.44
N THR A 294 -12.89 -12.09 -28.72
CA THR A 294 -11.75 -12.49 -27.88
C THR A 294 -11.07 -11.30 -27.20
N VAL A 295 -11.60 -10.05 -27.39
CA VAL A 295 -10.98 -8.81 -26.91
C VAL A 295 -11.54 -8.34 -25.56
N THR A 296 -12.86 -8.40 -25.38
CA THR A 296 -13.51 -7.70 -24.26
C THR A 296 -13.68 -8.55 -23.00
N SER A 297 -13.66 -9.87 -23.14
CA SER A 297 -13.80 -10.80 -22.02
C SER A 297 -13.25 -12.18 -22.40
N PRO A 298 -12.86 -13.01 -21.40
CA PRO A 298 -12.48 -14.39 -21.67
C PRO A 298 -13.66 -15.21 -22.14
N ASN A 299 -13.40 -16.19 -22.98
CA ASN A 299 -14.37 -17.23 -23.34
C ASN A 299 -14.16 -18.45 -22.43
N ALA A 300 -15.25 -19.01 -21.93
CA ALA A 300 -15.24 -20.20 -21.11
C ALA A 300 -15.92 -21.36 -21.84
N TYR A 301 -15.38 -22.56 -21.69
CA TYR A 301 -15.86 -23.77 -22.35
C TYR A 301 -16.03 -24.91 -21.36
N ARG A 302 -17.03 -25.77 -21.63
CA ARG A 302 -17.35 -26.94 -20.83
C ARG A 302 -17.83 -28.05 -21.76
N VAL A 303 -17.36 -29.28 -21.56
CA VAL A 303 -17.75 -30.43 -22.35
C VAL A 303 -18.57 -31.41 -21.49
N GLU A 304 -19.62 -31.96 -22.08
CA GLU A 304 -20.48 -33.00 -21.48
C GLU A 304 -20.36 -34.28 -22.28
N LEU A 305 -20.41 -35.45 -21.60
CA LEU A 305 -20.45 -36.77 -22.20
C LEU A 305 -21.86 -37.36 -22.11
N PHE A 306 -22.34 -37.81 -23.21
CA PHE A 306 -23.62 -38.52 -23.33
C PHE A 306 -23.40 -39.97 -23.79
N TYR A 307 -24.26 -40.89 -23.36
CA TYR A 307 -24.33 -42.29 -23.79
C TYR A 307 -25.73 -42.60 -24.32
N ASP A 308 -26.01 -43.86 -24.64
CA ASP A 308 -27.31 -44.29 -25.18
C ASP A 308 -27.76 -43.47 -26.42
N ASN A 309 -26.93 -43.47 -27.46
CA ASN A 309 -27.19 -42.69 -28.68
C ASN A 309 -27.29 -41.16 -28.45
N GLY A 310 -26.60 -40.64 -27.45
CA GLY A 310 -26.62 -39.21 -27.10
C GLY A 310 -27.85 -38.75 -26.32
N ALA A 311 -28.68 -39.71 -25.84
CA ALA A 311 -29.92 -39.41 -25.13
C ALA A 311 -29.71 -39.14 -23.64
N GLN A 312 -28.76 -39.83 -23.01
CA GLN A 312 -28.53 -39.78 -21.56
C GLN A 312 -27.20 -39.11 -21.22
N LEU A 313 -27.21 -38.24 -20.27
CA LEU A 313 -26.04 -37.57 -19.75
C LEU A 313 -25.27 -38.51 -18.81
N VAL A 314 -23.97 -38.71 -19.06
CA VAL A 314 -23.05 -39.35 -18.11
C VAL A 314 -22.65 -38.30 -17.06
N GLY A 315 -22.14 -37.15 -17.51
CA GLY A 315 -21.67 -36.08 -16.66
C GLY A 315 -21.03 -34.94 -17.43
N SER A 316 -20.65 -33.90 -16.70
CA SER A 316 -20.07 -32.68 -17.22
C SER A 316 -18.66 -32.49 -16.68
N GLY A 317 -17.71 -32.19 -17.58
CA GLY A 317 -16.39 -31.70 -17.19
C GLY A 317 -16.44 -30.32 -16.54
N ASN A 318 -15.36 -29.93 -15.90
CA ASN A 318 -15.20 -28.60 -15.33
C ASN A 318 -15.04 -27.56 -16.45
N THR A 319 -15.55 -26.36 -16.18
CA THR A 319 -15.38 -25.21 -17.09
C THR A 319 -13.93 -24.74 -17.08
N ALA A 320 -13.36 -24.49 -18.27
CA ALA A 320 -12.08 -23.83 -18.44
C ALA A 320 -12.24 -22.56 -19.28
N SER A 321 -11.53 -21.49 -18.94
CA SER A 321 -11.51 -20.24 -19.72
C SER A 321 -10.20 -20.08 -20.49
N SER A 322 -10.23 -19.23 -21.52
CA SER A 322 -9.00 -18.66 -22.06
C SER A 322 -8.25 -17.86 -20.98
N VAL A 323 -6.94 -17.79 -21.09
CA VAL A 323 -6.14 -16.81 -20.36
C VAL A 323 -6.50 -15.43 -20.89
N PHE A 324 -6.73 -14.47 -19.99
CA PHE A 324 -7.12 -13.12 -20.35
C PHE A 324 -6.16 -12.10 -19.74
N LEU A 325 -5.63 -11.22 -20.59
CA LEU A 325 -4.62 -10.24 -20.25
C LEU A 325 -5.23 -8.85 -20.20
N VAL A 326 -4.97 -8.12 -19.12
CA VAL A 326 -5.35 -6.72 -18.96
C VAL A 326 -4.10 -5.88 -18.78
N SER A 327 -3.93 -4.83 -19.58
CA SER A 327 -2.82 -3.88 -19.49
C SER A 327 -3.21 -2.65 -18.67
N ASP A 328 -2.31 -2.19 -17.81
CA ASP A 328 -2.41 -0.92 -17.08
C ASP A 328 -1.15 -0.10 -17.36
N PRO A 329 -1.25 0.91 -18.26
CA PRO A 329 -0.13 1.77 -18.61
C PRO A 329 0.19 2.76 -17.49
N ASN A 330 1.48 2.94 -17.23
CA ASN A 330 2.00 3.89 -16.27
C ASN A 330 3.26 4.55 -16.85
N ASP A 331 3.95 5.37 -16.07
CA ASP A 331 5.13 6.10 -16.49
C ASP A 331 6.29 5.14 -16.82
N GLU A 332 6.76 5.19 -18.08
CA GLU A 332 7.81 4.33 -18.67
C GLU A 332 7.60 2.82 -18.47
N GLN A 333 6.38 2.38 -18.16
CA GLN A 333 6.07 0.97 -17.89
C GLN A 333 4.63 0.60 -18.23
N VAL A 334 4.41 -0.71 -18.41
CA VAL A 334 3.09 -1.33 -18.52
C VAL A 334 3.00 -2.49 -17.54
N THR A 335 1.99 -2.46 -16.68
CA THR A 335 1.64 -3.60 -15.83
C THR A 335 0.66 -4.49 -16.57
N LEU A 336 0.99 -5.78 -16.68
CA LEU A 336 0.16 -6.81 -17.28
C LEU A 336 -0.46 -7.67 -16.18
N ASN A 337 -1.78 -7.69 -16.10
CA ASN A 337 -2.54 -8.50 -15.16
C ASN A 337 -3.14 -9.69 -15.90
N ILE A 338 -2.82 -10.91 -15.45
CA ILE A 338 -3.20 -12.18 -16.05
C ILE A 338 -4.35 -12.76 -15.26
N THR A 339 -5.46 -13.06 -15.90
CA THR A 339 -6.63 -13.69 -15.28
C THR A 339 -7.05 -14.93 -16.06
N TYR A 340 -7.52 -15.95 -15.36
CA TYR A 340 -8.01 -17.20 -15.92
C TYR A 340 -8.85 -17.97 -14.92
N ASN A 341 -9.62 -18.92 -15.42
CA ASN A 341 -10.28 -19.95 -14.61
C ASN A 341 -10.08 -21.31 -15.28
N THR A 342 -9.14 -22.10 -14.79
CA THR A 342 -8.82 -23.42 -15.34
C THR A 342 -8.87 -24.48 -14.25
N PRO A 343 -9.31 -25.71 -14.57
CA PRO A 343 -9.28 -26.82 -13.61
C PRO A 343 -7.87 -27.41 -13.38
N TRP A 344 -6.87 -26.98 -14.16
CA TRP A 344 -5.46 -27.30 -13.98
C TRP A 344 -4.70 -26.11 -13.35
N VAL A 345 -3.52 -26.38 -12.81
CA VAL A 345 -2.61 -25.35 -12.28
C VAL A 345 -1.75 -24.79 -13.42
N ASN A 346 -1.80 -23.48 -13.62
CA ASN A 346 -0.82 -22.78 -14.43
C ASN A 346 0.31 -22.31 -13.49
N ASP A 347 1.52 -22.76 -13.74
CA ASP A 347 2.69 -22.51 -12.91
C ASP A 347 3.69 -21.52 -13.54
N THR A 348 3.58 -21.28 -14.85
CA THR A 348 4.51 -20.45 -15.59
C THR A 348 3.79 -19.67 -16.68
N PHE A 349 4.15 -18.39 -16.81
CA PHE A 349 3.65 -17.49 -17.85
C PHE A 349 4.82 -16.90 -18.62
N TYR A 350 4.86 -17.13 -19.92
CA TYR A 350 5.79 -16.53 -20.86
C TYR A 350 5.17 -15.28 -21.44
N VAL A 351 5.81 -14.13 -21.22
CA VAL A 351 5.32 -12.82 -21.67
C VAL A 351 6.01 -12.41 -22.96
N PHE A 352 5.23 -12.13 -23.98
CA PHE A 352 5.71 -11.71 -25.28
C PHE A 352 5.30 -10.28 -25.60
N ARG A 353 6.21 -9.53 -26.21
CA ARG A 353 5.96 -8.16 -26.71
C ARG A 353 6.20 -8.12 -28.22
N ASP A 354 5.31 -7.44 -28.94
CA ASP A 354 5.50 -7.15 -30.36
C ASP A 354 6.62 -6.13 -30.58
N ASN A 355 7.48 -6.43 -31.53
CA ASN A 355 8.54 -5.53 -31.96
C ASN A 355 8.46 -5.39 -33.49
N GLY A 356 7.50 -4.60 -33.95
CA GLY A 356 7.28 -4.32 -35.37
C GLY A 356 6.84 -5.54 -36.18
N GLY A 357 5.90 -6.34 -35.65
CA GLY A 357 5.34 -7.55 -36.27
C GLY A 357 6.08 -8.84 -35.91
N THR A 358 7.05 -8.78 -34.99
CA THR A 358 7.75 -9.94 -34.48
C THR A 358 7.58 -10.05 -32.96
N TRP A 359 7.03 -11.14 -32.48
CA TRP A 359 6.82 -11.40 -31.07
C TRP A 359 8.10 -11.90 -30.39
N ASN A 360 8.60 -11.14 -29.42
CA ASN A 360 9.79 -11.46 -28.64
C ASN A 360 9.40 -11.82 -27.22
N LEU A 361 9.98 -12.88 -26.69
CA LEU A 361 9.89 -13.21 -25.26
C LEU A 361 10.65 -12.15 -24.47
N ILE A 362 9.94 -11.42 -23.59
CA ILE A 362 10.52 -10.36 -22.75
C ILE A 362 10.65 -10.77 -21.30
N GLY A 363 9.93 -11.81 -20.86
CA GLY A 363 10.03 -12.30 -19.50
C GLY A 363 9.25 -13.57 -19.23
N ILE A 364 9.51 -14.13 -18.06
CA ILE A 364 8.84 -15.32 -17.52
C ILE A 364 8.45 -14.99 -16.09
N THR A 365 7.22 -15.33 -15.69
CA THR A 365 6.72 -15.14 -14.33
C THR A 365 5.92 -16.35 -13.87
N ASP A 366 5.94 -16.63 -12.58
CA ASP A 366 5.09 -17.61 -11.89
C ASP A 366 3.90 -16.96 -11.18
N THR A 367 3.79 -15.62 -11.30
CA THR A 367 2.70 -14.81 -10.75
C THR A 367 1.74 -14.34 -11.83
N THR A 368 0.57 -13.88 -11.42
CA THR A 368 -0.45 -13.33 -12.32
C THR A 368 -0.24 -11.84 -12.67
N VAL A 369 0.94 -11.31 -12.36
CA VAL A 369 1.32 -9.92 -12.67
C VAL A 369 2.72 -9.90 -13.26
N TYR A 370 2.90 -9.14 -14.34
CA TYR A 370 4.19 -8.85 -14.94
C TYR A 370 4.30 -7.35 -15.23
N ILE A 371 5.46 -6.75 -14.96
CA ILE A 371 5.70 -5.33 -15.21
C ILE A 371 6.82 -5.22 -16.26
N ASP A 372 6.49 -4.63 -17.40
CA ASP A 372 7.45 -4.27 -18.44
C ASP A 372 7.88 -2.81 -18.22
N THR A 373 9.19 -2.59 -18.04
CA THR A 373 9.77 -1.30 -17.66
C THR A 373 10.78 -0.79 -18.70
N GLY A 374 11.13 0.49 -18.61
CA GLY A 374 12.05 1.13 -19.56
C GLY A 374 11.43 1.36 -20.92
N LEU A 375 10.13 1.60 -20.94
CA LEU A 375 9.34 1.91 -22.13
C LEU A 375 9.36 3.42 -22.42
N VAL A 376 9.10 3.78 -23.66
CA VAL A 376 9.00 5.18 -24.06
C VAL A 376 7.53 5.62 -23.92
N ASN A 377 7.28 6.68 -23.18
CA ASN A 377 5.96 7.28 -23.04
C ASN A 377 5.43 7.75 -24.41
N GLY A 378 4.14 7.55 -24.64
CA GLY A 378 3.47 7.89 -25.89
C GLY A 378 3.66 6.87 -27.04
N GLN A 379 4.48 5.82 -26.86
CA GLN A 379 4.64 4.73 -27.83
C GLN A 379 3.73 3.55 -27.48
N GLU A 380 3.06 2.99 -28.48
CA GLU A 380 2.21 1.80 -28.28
C GLU A 380 3.05 0.52 -28.23
N TYR A 381 2.75 -0.33 -27.23
CA TYR A 381 3.32 -1.64 -27.04
C TYR A 381 2.22 -2.69 -26.93
N CYS A 382 2.34 -3.77 -27.70
CA CYS A 382 1.37 -4.86 -27.70
C CYS A 382 1.98 -6.13 -27.09
N TYR A 383 1.14 -6.88 -26.37
CA TYR A 383 1.56 -8.06 -25.59
C TYR A 383 0.59 -9.21 -25.77
N TYR A 384 1.09 -10.43 -25.62
CA TYR A 384 0.33 -11.61 -25.25
C TYR A 384 1.10 -12.45 -24.23
N VAL A 385 0.37 -13.33 -23.54
CA VAL A 385 0.94 -14.27 -22.58
C VAL A 385 0.64 -15.69 -23.02
N SER A 386 1.63 -16.59 -22.88
CA SER A 386 1.45 -18.04 -23.03
C SER A 386 1.58 -18.69 -21.64
N SER A 387 0.49 -19.22 -21.11
CA SER A 387 0.51 -19.98 -19.86
C SER A 387 0.96 -21.43 -20.12
N VAL A 388 1.70 -21.95 -19.15
CA VAL A 388 2.08 -23.38 -19.10
C VAL A 388 1.59 -23.92 -17.77
N GLY A 389 0.94 -25.07 -17.81
CA GLY A 389 0.38 -25.71 -16.63
C GLY A 389 0.18 -27.20 -16.81
N ALA A 390 -0.33 -27.85 -15.77
CA ALA A 390 -0.60 -29.28 -15.77
C ALA A 390 -1.71 -29.65 -14.79
N TYR A 391 -2.38 -30.75 -15.07
CA TYR A 391 -3.12 -31.48 -14.03
C TYR A 391 -2.14 -32.23 -13.12
N SER A 392 -2.55 -32.52 -11.91
CA SER A 392 -1.78 -33.34 -10.98
C SER A 392 -1.76 -34.84 -11.34
N ASP A 393 -2.66 -35.28 -12.24
CA ASP A 393 -2.64 -36.64 -12.80
C ASP A 393 -1.64 -36.70 -13.97
N PRO A 394 -0.55 -37.46 -13.85
CA PRO A 394 0.48 -37.58 -14.89
C PRO A 394 0.01 -38.31 -16.16
N ALA A 395 -1.16 -38.93 -16.12
CA ALA A 395 -1.74 -39.61 -17.31
C ALA A 395 -2.46 -38.64 -18.26
N ILE A 396 -2.64 -37.35 -17.83
CA ILE A 396 -3.16 -36.31 -18.70
C ILE A 396 -2.00 -35.63 -19.43
N VAL A 397 -2.25 -35.20 -20.67
CA VAL A 397 -1.24 -34.53 -21.50
C VAL A 397 -0.59 -33.36 -20.72
N ASN A 398 0.74 -33.32 -20.75
CA ASN A 398 1.56 -32.33 -20.06
C ASN A 398 2.76 -31.95 -20.92
N PRO A 399 3.13 -30.68 -21.11
CA PRO A 399 2.46 -29.47 -20.54
C PRO A 399 1.19 -29.08 -21.29
N LEU A 400 0.27 -28.37 -20.57
CA LEU A 400 -0.87 -27.67 -21.15
C LEU A 400 -0.45 -26.24 -21.46
N VAL A 401 -0.53 -25.85 -22.73
CA VAL A 401 -0.07 -24.55 -23.20
C VAL A 401 -1.24 -23.76 -23.78
N ASN A 402 -1.51 -22.56 -23.24
CA ASN A 402 -2.62 -21.73 -23.66
C ASN A 402 -2.17 -20.28 -23.85
N ARG A 403 -2.54 -19.69 -24.99
CA ARG A 403 -2.25 -18.31 -25.33
C ARG A 403 -3.43 -17.41 -24.94
N SER A 404 -3.12 -16.20 -24.42
CA SER A 404 -4.09 -15.11 -24.21
C SER A 404 -4.42 -14.39 -25.53
N GLN A 405 -5.42 -13.52 -25.47
CA GLN A 405 -5.57 -12.49 -26.50
C GLN A 405 -4.39 -11.49 -26.47
N GLU A 406 -4.25 -10.76 -27.55
CA GLU A 406 -3.33 -9.64 -27.64
C GLU A 406 -3.95 -8.39 -26.98
N VAL A 407 -3.14 -7.62 -26.26
CA VAL A 407 -3.54 -6.35 -25.66
C VAL A 407 -2.46 -5.32 -25.94
N CYS A 408 -2.85 -4.10 -26.31
CA CYS A 408 -1.93 -3.00 -26.53
C CYS A 408 -2.12 -1.92 -25.47
N ALA A 409 -1.04 -1.22 -25.12
CA ALA A 409 -1.05 -0.12 -24.16
C ALA A 409 -0.02 0.94 -24.56
N VAL A 410 -0.32 2.19 -24.23
CA VAL A 410 0.59 3.32 -24.42
C VAL A 410 1.00 3.83 -23.05
N PRO A 411 2.26 3.67 -22.63
CA PRO A 411 2.77 4.25 -21.39
C PRO A 411 2.53 5.77 -21.37
N VAL A 412 2.15 6.29 -20.22
CA VAL A 412 1.77 7.69 -20.04
C VAL A 412 2.58 8.25 -18.89
N ASP A 413 3.27 9.34 -19.15
CA ASP A 413 3.97 10.08 -18.12
C ASP A 413 2.98 10.60 -17.06
N ARG A 414 3.24 10.24 -15.81
CA ARG A 414 2.47 10.64 -14.63
C ARG A 414 3.37 11.21 -13.53
N THR A 415 4.65 11.32 -13.79
CA THR A 415 5.64 11.77 -12.82
C THR A 415 5.87 13.28 -12.98
N PRO A 416 5.35 14.12 -12.07
CA PRO A 416 5.58 15.55 -12.15
C PRO A 416 7.08 15.86 -11.97
N PRO A 417 7.56 16.98 -12.52
CA PRO A 417 8.90 17.47 -12.24
C PRO A 417 9.13 17.66 -10.73
N CYS A 418 10.35 17.59 -10.28
CA CYS A 418 10.66 17.95 -8.91
C CYS A 418 10.48 19.45 -8.68
N PRO A 419 10.06 19.89 -7.49
CA PRO A 419 9.91 21.30 -7.18
C PRO A 419 11.24 22.05 -7.34
N PRO A 420 11.26 23.18 -8.08
CA PRO A 420 12.46 24.02 -8.16
C PRO A 420 12.86 24.57 -6.78
N THR A 421 14.09 25.04 -6.65
CA THR A 421 14.53 25.81 -5.47
C THR A 421 14.42 27.29 -5.80
N LEU A 422 13.58 28.01 -5.03
CA LEU A 422 13.26 29.41 -5.29
C LEU A 422 14.12 30.35 -4.43
N ALA A 423 14.64 31.40 -5.04
CA ALA A 423 15.29 32.54 -4.37
C ALA A 423 14.60 33.86 -4.76
N ILE A 424 14.65 34.84 -3.89
CA ILE A 424 14.15 36.21 -4.10
C ILE A 424 15.24 37.23 -3.91
N LEU A 425 15.30 38.20 -4.82
CA LEU A 425 16.03 39.44 -4.65
C LEU A 425 14.98 40.58 -4.56
N ASN A 426 14.87 41.17 -3.37
CA ASN A 426 14.01 42.32 -3.10
C ASN A 426 14.79 43.60 -3.37
N ASP A 427 14.36 44.43 -4.35
CA ASP A 427 14.92 45.76 -4.61
C ASP A 427 13.99 46.82 -4.03
N CYS A 428 14.48 47.47 -2.98
CA CYS A 428 13.75 48.53 -2.30
C CYS A 428 13.87 49.90 -2.96
N GLU A 429 14.80 50.10 -3.87
CA GLU A 429 14.97 51.39 -4.55
C GLU A 429 14.00 51.50 -5.75
N THR A 430 13.91 50.45 -6.48
CA THR A 430 12.87 50.28 -7.52
C THR A 430 11.91 49.19 -7.04
N PRO A 431 10.70 49.53 -6.54
CA PRO A 431 9.86 48.55 -5.81
C PRO A 431 9.50 47.35 -6.68
N LEU A 432 10.42 46.37 -6.72
CA LEU A 432 10.27 45.12 -7.44
C LEU A 432 10.92 43.95 -6.73
N ASN A 433 10.34 42.78 -6.90
CA ASN A 433 10.91 41.51 -6.49
C ASN A 433 11.37 40.72 -7.72
N THR A 434 12.63 40.32 -7.73
CA THR A 434 13.15 39.41 -8.75
C THR A 434 13.24 38.02 -8.16
N LEU A 435 12.46 37.10 -8.73
CA LEU A 435 12.48 35.68 -8.41
C LEU A 435 13.42 34.96 -9.33
N SER A 436 14.18 34.02 -8.81
CA SER A 436 15.02 33.12 -9.61
C SER A 436 14.98 31.70 -9.06
N TRP A 437 15.03 30.73 -9.93
CA TRP A 437 14.96 29.32 -9.56
C TRP A 437 15.85 28.44 -10.46
N ASN A 438 16.12 27.21 -10.06
CA ASN A 438 16.83 26.26 -10.88
C ASN A 438 15.89 25.53 -11.86
N ASN A 439 16.40 25.18 -13.02
CA ASN A 439 15.71 24.33 -13.97
C ASN A 439 15.75 22.86 -13.51
N PRO A 440 14.59 22.20 -13.25
CA PRO A 440 14.54 20.79 -12.87
C PRO A 440 15.20 19.84 -13.87
N ASN A 441 15.17 20.16 -15.17
CA ASN A 441 15.77 19.34 -16.24
C ASN A 441 17.29 19.18 -16.10
N ASN A 442 17.94 20.00 -15.27
CA ASN A 442 19.36 19.87 -14.99
C ASN A 442 19.70 18.88 -13.86
N SER A 443 18.68 18.29 -13.20
CA SER A 443 18.93 17.47 -12.00
C SER A 443 18.00 16.28 -11.78
N CYS A 444 16.69 16.42 -12.01
CA CYS A 444 15.70 15.46 -11.50
C CYS A 444 14.47 15.29 -12.41
N ALA A 445 14.41 16.01 -13.50
CA ALA A 445 13.41 15.87 -14.57
C ALA A 445 14.14 16.03 -15.91
N ASP A 446 13.46 15.78 -17.02
CA ASP A 446 14.03 15.92 -18.36
C ASP A 446 13.08 16.64 -19.34
N ASP A 447 11.84 16.85 -18.91
CA ASP A 447 10.77 17.35 -19.75
C ASP A 447 9.97 18.52 -19.16
N THR A 448 10.49 19.18 -18.12
CA THR A 448 9.90 20.43 -17.61
C THR A 448 9.73 21.42 -18.76
N TYR A 449 8.53 21.97 -18.89
CA TYR A 449 8.16 22.85 -19.98
C TYR A 449 7.73 24.25 -19.51
N GLN A 450 7.16 24.36 -18.29
CA GLN A 450 6.47 25.56 -17.83
C GLN A 450 6.62 25.73 -16.32
N TYR A 451 6.53 26.97 -15.82
CA TYR A 451 6.46 27.29 -14.41
C TYR A 451 5.23 28.15 -14.11
N ASN A 452 4.53 27.86 -13.00
CA ASN A 452 3.51 28.72 -12.43
C ASN A 452 4.08 29.48 -11.25
N VAL A 453 3.90 30.80 -11.24
CA VAL A 453 4.35 31.70 -10.17
C VAL A 453 3.16 32.10 -9.33
N TYR A 454 3.24 31.85 -8.02
CA TYR A 454 2.19 32.14 -7.07
C TYR A 454 2.64 33.21 -6.09
N PHE A 455 1.70 34.02 -5.64
CA PHE A 455 1.92 35.15 -4.74
C PHE A 455 0.82 35.26 -3.69
N THR A 456 1.19 35.76 -2.50
CA THR A 456 0.25 36.27 -1.48
C THR A 456 0.85 37.52 -0.85
N ASP A 457 0.02 38.51 -0.54
CA ASP A 457 0.41 39.79 0.08
C ASP A 457 0.47 39.73 1.62
N SER A 458 0.25 38.56 2.21
CA SER A 458 0.22 38.34 3.65
C SER A 458 0.98 37.07 4.05
N LEU A 459 1.60 37.10 5.23
CA LEU A 459 2.33 35.96 5.77
C LEU A 459 1.37 34.80 6.10
N GLY A 460 1.57 33.64 5.43
CA GLY A 460 0.68 32.50 5.59
C GLY A 460 -0.66 32.62 4.88
N GLY A 461 -0.85 33.63 4.04
CA GLY A 461 -2.02 33.80 3.18
C GLY A 461 -2.12 32.77 2.08
N GLU A 462 -3.26 32.69 1.43
CA GLU A 462 -3.50 31.80 0.30
C GLU A 462 -2.72 32.29 -0.93
N LEU A 463 -1.91 31.40 -1.51
CA LEU A 463 -1.11 31.67 -2.70
C LEU A 463 -2.02 31.72 -3.94
N GLN A 464 -1.97 32.83 -4.69
CA GLN A 464 -2.71 33.02 -5.92
C GLN A 464 -1.77 32.99 -7.12
N LEU A 465 -2.17 32.34 -8.22
CA LEU A 465 -1.42 32.32 -9.46
C LEU A 465 -1.35 33.72 -10.06
N ILE A 466 -0.14 34.25 -10.25
CA ILE A 466 0.09 35.58 -10.83
C ILE A 466 0.74 35.55 -12.22
N ALA A 467 1.45 34.49 -12.54
CA ALA A 467 2.09 34.34 -13.84
C ALA A 467 2.33 32.87 -14.19
N THR A 468 2.38 32.63 -15.50
CA THR A 468 2.80 31.35 -16.09
C THR A 468 3.94 31.62 -17.05
N ILE A 469 5.08 30.96 -16.83
CA ILE A 469 6.32 31.17 -17.59
C ILE A 469 6.60 29.94 -18.44
N ASN A 470 6.56 30.09 -19.75
CA ASN A 470 6.84 29.01 -20.69
C ASN A 470 8.34 28.88 -20.97
N GLY A 471 8.80 27.64 -21.12
CA GLY A 471 10.18 27.27 -21.42
C GLY A 471 11.01 26.98 -20.17
N ALA A 472 11.59 25.79 -20.13
CA ALA A 472 12.37 25.29 -18.98
C ALA A 472 13.56 26.18 -18.61
N GLU A 473 14.14 26.89 -19.58
CA GLU A 473 15.29 27.78 -19.37
C GLU A 473 14.89 29.17 -18.83
N ASN A 474 13.61 29.49 -18.82
CA ASN A 474 13.09 30.77 -18.33
C ASN A 474 12.89 30.71 -16.82
N THR A 475 13.98 30.85 -16.07
CA THR A 475 14.04 30.64 -14.62
C THR A 475 14.11 31.95 -13.82
N VAL A 476 13.62 33.05 -14.39
CA VAL A 476 13.60 34.37 -13.73
C VAL A 476 12.24 35.04 -13.99
N PHE A 477 11.67 35.63 -12.96
CA PHE A 477 10.47 36.43 -13.04
C PHE A 477 10.58 37.68 -12.18
N THR A 478 10.18 38.84 -12.71
CA THR A 478 10.15 40.09 -11.98
C THR A 478 8.71 40.50 -11.70
N HIS A 479 8.38 40.65 -10.42
CA HIS A 479 7.06 41.10 -9.97
C HIS A 479 7.11 42.55 -9.52
N THR A 480 6.20 43.36 -10.06
CA THR A 480 6.00 44.78 -9.68
C THR A 480 4.52 44.97 -9.37
N ASP A 481 4.19 45.29 -8.16
CA ASP A 481 2.80 45.61 -7.72
C ASP A 481 2.66 47.09 -7.34
N GLY A 482 3.27 47.96 -8.14
CA GLY A 482 3.13 49.42 -8.09
C GLY A 482 3.55 50.09 -6.78
N ALA A 483 2.87 49.85 -5.67
CA ALA A 483 3.08 50.54 -4.41
C ALA A 483 3.69 49.68 -3.28
N SER A 484 3.77 48.38 -3.43
CA SER A 484 4.23 47.44 -2.41
C SER A 484 4.97 46.28 -3.00
N VAL A 485 6.06 45.86 -2.39
CA VAL A 485 6.79 44.64 -2.72
C VAL A 485 6.68 43.58 -1.61
N ALA A 486 5.90 43.89 -0.57
CA ALA A 486 5.66 42.95 0.53
C ALA A 486 4.79 41.78 0.03
N GLY A 487 5.29 40.57 0.18
CA GLY A 487 4.56 39.36 -0.19
C GLY A 487 5.42 38.12 -0.19
N CYS A 488 4.78 36.97 -0.27
CA CYS A 488 5.41 35.68 -0.33
C CYS A 488 5.13 34.99 -1.66
N TYR A 489 6.09 34.22 -2.12
CA TYR A 489 6.07 33.56 -3.41
C TYR A 489 6.36 32.08 -3.29
N ALA A 490 5.72 31.29 -4.16
CA ALA A 490 6.08 29.91 -4.44
C ALA A 490 5.98 29.67 -5.95
N ILE A 491 6.65 28.64 -6.42
CA ILE A 491 6.64 28.25 -7.82
C ILE A 491 6.34 26.75 -7.91
N THR A 492 5.65 26.33 -8.97
CA THR A 492 5.55 24.96 -9.41
C THR A 492 6.17 24.80 -10.79
N ALA A 493 6.67 23.62 -11.09
CA ALA A 493 7.12 23.23 -12.43
C ALA A 493 6.09 22.31 -13.08
N ILE A 494 5.90 22.44 -14.38
CA ILE A 494 4.96 21.63 -15.15
C ILE A 494 5.71 21.01 -16.32
N ASP A 495 5.49 19.71 -16.56
CA ASP A 495 6.07 18.97 -17.67
C ASP A 495 5.29 19.15 -18.99
N THR A 496 5.74 18.47 -20.05
CA THR A 496 5.16 18.56 -21.38
C THR A 496 3.78 17.92 -21.50
N VAL A 497 3.38 17.07 -20.56
CA VAL A 497 2.07 16.40 -20.52
C VAL A 497 1.11 17.01 -19.50
N GLY A 498 1.57 17.96 -18.68
CA GLY A 498 0.76 18.74 -17.76
C GLY A 498 0.78 18.26 -16.30
N ASN A 499 1.70 17.38 -15.90
CA ASN A 499 1.88 17.06 -14.48
C ASN A 499 2.57 18.23 -13.78
N GLU A 500 1.99 18.68 -12.67
CA GLU A 500 2.46 19.83 -11.89
C GLU A 500 3.15 19.38 -10.60
N SER A 501 4.34 19.92 -10.33
CA SER A 501 5.11 19.65 -9.12
C SER A 501 4.41 20.19 -7.86
N ALA A 502 4.86 19.75 -6.69
CA ALA A 502 4.57 20.46 -5.45
C ALA A 502 5.15 21.88 -5.47
N PHE A 503 4.67 22.74 -4.58
CA PHE A 503 5.25 24.07 -4.39
C PHE A 503 6.72 23.99 -3.97
N THR A 504 7.50 24.98 -4.44
CA THR A 504 8.84 25.26 -3.91
C THR A 504 8.81 25.61 -2.41
N ASN A 505 9.98 25.81 -1.80
CA ASN A 505 10.10 26.60 -0.59
C ASN A 505 9.46 27.97 -0.79
N ILE A 506 8.71 28.46 0.21
CA ILE A 506 8.13 29.81 0.18
C ILE A 506 9.22 30.81 0.52
N VAL A 507 9.39 31.83 -0.34
CA VAL A 507 10.28 32.97 -0.10
C VAL A 507 9.48 34.24 -0.03
N CYS A 508 9.85 35.14 0.88
CA CYS A 508 9.11 36.38 1.12
C CYS A 508 10.03 37.60 0.98
N GLY A 509 9.51 38.63 0.34
CA GLY A 509 10.07 39.97 0.33
C GLY A 509 9.23 40.91 1.22
N ASP A 510 9.83 41.96 1.73
CA ASP A 510 9.10 42.99 2.51
C ASP A 510 9.35 44.39 1.92
N ASN A 511 8.48 45.30 2.25
CA ASN A 511 8.68 46.69 1.90
C ASN A 511 9.89 47.27 2.64
N CYS A 512 10.58 48.23 2.00
CA CYS A 512 11.56 49.09 2.66
C CYS A 512 10.92 50.46 2.84
N PRO A 513 10.13 50.65 3.90
CA PRO A 513 9.36 51.87 4.07
C PRO A 513 10.28 53.07 4.36
N VAL A 514 9.95 54.18 3.77
CA VAL A 514 10.59 55.46 4.04
C VAL A 514 9.57 56.58 3.97
N TYR A 515 9.61 57.47 4.92
CA TYR A 515 8.79 58.67 4.95
C TYR A 515 9.59 59.81 5.57
N THR A 516 10.12 60.71 4.73
CA THR A 516 10.95 61.83 5.19
C THR A 516 10.25 63.14 4.91
N LEU A 517 10.12 63.95 5.95
CA LEU A 517 9.50 65.27 5.87
C LEU A 517 10.60 66.35 5.79
N PRO A 518 10.49 67.31 4.87
CA PRO A 518 11.45 68.40 4.77
C PRO A 518 11.32 69.35 5.99
N ASN A 519 12.39 70.10 6.28
CA ASN A 519 12.40 71.08 7.33
C ASN A 519 12.20 72.52 6.86
N VAL A 520 11.99 72.74 5.52
CA VAL A 520 11.74 74.02 4.90
C VAL A 520 10.94 73.86 3.64
N PHE A 521 10.04 74.77 3.33
CA PHE A 521 9.38 74.93 2.05
C PHE A 521 9.05 76.41 1.78
N SER A 522 8.83 76.75 0.52
CA SER A 522 8.65 78.12 0.09
C SER A 522 7.47 78.29 -0.86
N PRO A 523 6.26 78.47 -0.35
CA PRO A 523 5.06 78.63 -1.17
C PRO A 523 4.99 80.07 -1.76
N ASN A 524 5.81 80.30 -2.80
CA ASN A 524 5.95 81.56 -3.51
C ASN A 524 5.48 81.51 -4.97
N SER A 525 4.96 80.36 -5.41
CA SER A 525 4.44 80.07 -6.76
C SER A 525 5.50 80.05 -7.85
N ASP A 526 6.76 79.76 -7.53
CA ASP A 526 7.84 79.60 -8.49
C ASP A 526 7.96 78.13 -9.02
N ARG A 527 7.12 77.25 -8.56
CA ARG A 527 7.08 75.80 -8.83
C ARG A 527 8.22 75.00 -8.20
N VAL A 528 8.95 75.56 -7.29
CA VAL A 528 9.99 74.87 -6.53
C VAL A 528 9.67 74.95 -5.03
N ASN A 529 9.46 73.80 -4.41
CA ASN A 529 9.12 73.65 -2.99
C ASN A 529 7.89 74.49 -2.56
N ASP A 530 6.93 74.69 -3.46
CA ASP A 530 5.68 75.42 -3.18
C ASP A 530 4.76 74.67 -2.22
N PHE A 531 4.98 73.38 -2.06
CA PHE A 531 4.21 72.54 -1.14
C PHE A 531 5.11 71.87 -0.12
N PHE A 532 4.64 71.74 1.08
CA PHE A 532 5.22 70.84 2.06
C PHE A 532 4.78 69.42 1.71
N ILE A 533 5.72 68.60 1.18
CA ILE A 533 5.52 67.24 0.71
C ILE A 533 6.62 66.34 1.25
N PRO A 534 6.34 65.05 1.50
CA PRO A 534 7.37 64.10 1.85
C PRO A 534 8.29 63.78 0.66
N PHE A 535 9.60 63.64 0.93
CA PHE A 535 10.55 63.18 -0.09
C PHE A 535 11.83 62.63 0.55
N PRO A 536 12.18 61.35 0.29
CA PRO A 536 11.38 60.34 -0.42
C PRO A 536 10.28 59.78 0.49
N TYR A 537 9.23 59.16 -0.13
CA TYR A 537 8.32 58.29 0.61
C TYR A 537 7.88 57.09 -0.23
N ARG A 538 7.74 55.95 0.44
CA ARG A 538 7.28 54.68 -0.14
C ARG A 538 6.80 53.74 0.95
N GLY A 539 5.98 52.74 0.61
CA GLY A 539 5.46 51.72 1.54
C GLY A 539 4.52 52.32 2.60
N VAL A 540 3.98 53.50 2.36
CA VAL A 540 3.08 54.20 3.27
C VAL A 540 1.64 53.84 2.94
N LYS A 541 0.89 53.34 3.91
CA LYS A 541 -0.53 53.01 3.78
C LYS A 541 -1.39 54.26 4.03
N GLU A 542 -1.12 54.97 5.10
CA GLU A 542 -1.84 56.18 5.53
C GLU A 542 -0.99 56.99 6.50
N ILE A 543 -1.39 58.26 6.70
CA ILE A 543 -0.80 59.12 7.72
C ILE A 543 -1.90 59.83 8.54
N ASP A 544 -1.55 60.32 9.74
CA ASP A 544 -2.31 61.34 10.47
C ASP A 544 -1.36 62.49 10.80
N LEU A 545 -1.30 63.48 9.91
CA LEU A 545 -0.50 64.68 10.08
C LEU A 545 -1.31 65.80 10.69
N LYS A 546 -0.73 66.44 11.70
CA LYS A 546 -1.26 67.68 12.33
C LYS A 546 -0.14 68.70 12.42
N MET A 547 -0.39 69.88 11.88
CA MET A 547 0.55 71.01 11.88
C MET A 547 0.04 72.17 12.76
N TYR A 548 0.93 72.70 13.56
CA TYR A 548 0.60 73.71 14.54
C TYR A 548 1.50 74.92 14.37
N ASN A 549 0.95 76.11 14.66
CA ASN A 549 1.73 77.34 14.81
C ASN A 549 2.49 77.37 16.16
N ARG A 550 3.34 78.40 16.39
CA ARG A 550 4.13 78.53 17.63
C ARG A 550 3.28 78.60 18.90
N TRP A 551 2.00 78.87 18.78
CA TRP A 551 1.05 79.02 19.92
C TRP A 551 0.29 77.70 20.15
N GLY A 552 0.59 76.64 19.43
CA GLY A 552 -0.08 75.36 19.56
C GLY A 552 -1.43 75.28 18.85
N ASN A 553 -1.84 76.27 18.03
CA ASN A 553 -3.07 76.19 17.26
C ASN A 553 -2.88 75.38 15.99
N LEU A 554 -3.82 74.46 15.71
CA LEU A 554 -3.84 73.63 14.49
C LEU A 554 -4.03 74.54 13.28
N VAL A 555 -3.17 74.40 12.28
CA VAL A 555 -3.23 75.21 11.04
C VAL A 555 -3.55 74.31 9.82
N PHE A 556 -3.15 73.01 9.85
CA PHE A 556 -3.39 72.08 8.78
C PHE A 556 -3.42 70.65 9.33
N SER A 557 -4.24 69.77 8.75
CA SER A 557 -4.23 68.35 9.01
C SER A 557 -4.62 67.58 7.74
N THR A 558 -4.01 66.39 7.58
CA THR A 558 -4.32 65.51 6.45
C THR A 558 -4.02 64.07 6.81
N GLN A 559 -4.75 63.16 6.14
CA GLN A 559 -4.48 61.73 6.13
C GLN A 559 -3.84 61.26 4.80
N ASP A 560 -3.75 62.17 3.84
CA ASP A 560 -3.11 61.90 2.52
C ASP A 560 -1.59 61.84 2.69
N PRO A 561 -0.95 60.69 2.34
CA PRO A 561 0.51 60.57 2.40
C PRO A 561 1.28 61.62 1.58
N ALA A 562 0.69 62.19 0.55
CA ALA A 562 1.32 63.25 -0.24
C ALA A 562 1.36 64.62 0.45
N ILE A 563 0.57 64.81 1.51
CA ILE A 563 0.39 66.04 2.29
C ILE A 563 -0.10 67.22 1.47
N LEU A 564 0.65 67.76 0.54
CA LEU A 564 0.34 68.88 -0.38
C LEU A 564 -0.10 70.16 0.33
N TRP A 565 0.54 70.51 1.47
CA TRP A 565 0.23 71.77 2.16
C TRP A 565 0.95 72.95 1.51
N ASP A 566 0.16 73.95 1.08
CA ASP A 566 0.57 75.16 0.39
C ASP A 566 0.84 76.35 1.32
N GLY A 567 0.87 76.13 2.63
CA GLY A 567 1.00 77.20 3.61
C GLY A 567 -0.28 78.01 3.86
N THR A 568 -1.44 77.42 3.54
CA THR A 568 -2.78 78.01 3.82
C THR A 568 -3.35 77.36 5.10
N ASN A 569 -3.94 78.15 5.97
CA ASN A 569 -4.71 77.67 7.12
C ASN A 569 -5.95 76.93 6.61
N GLN A 570 -6.12 75.70 7.04
CA GLN A 570 -7.18 74.81 6.52
C GLN A 570 -8.60 75.32 6.84
N SER A 571 -8.78 75.96 8.03
CA SER A 571 -10.09 76.48 8.49
C SER A 571 -10.42 77.85 7.94
N SER A 572 -9.47 78.81 7.99
CA SER A 572 -9.71 80.16 7.54
C SER A 572 -9.49 80.39 6.06
N LYS A 573 -8.86 79.44 5.34
CA LYS A 573 -8.48 79.58 3.95
C LYS A 573 -7.56 80.81 3.67
N VAL A 574 -6.88 81.34 4.69
CA VAL A 574 -5.93 82.43 4.59
C VAL A 574 -4.50 81.89 4.68
N GLN A 575 -3.56 82.46 3.90
CA GLN A 575 -2.16 82.15 4.01
C GLN A 575 -1.63 82.40 5.40
N VAL A 576 -0.89 81.47 5.98
CA VAL A 576 -0.26 81.60 7.26
C VAL A 576 1.05 82.39 7.13
N PRO A 577 1.48 83.19 8.16
CA PRO A 577 2.69 84.00 8.08
C PRO A 577 3.96 83.14 7.99
N GLU A 578 5.03 83.71 7.45
CA GLU A 578 6.36 83.13 7.54
C GLU A 578 6.73 82.87 8.99
N SER A 579 7.05 81.62 9.28
CA SER A 579 7.37 81.22 10.66
C SER A 579 7.82 79.74 10.65
N VAL A 580 8.17 79.26 11.83
CA VAL A 580 8.31 77.86 12.14
C VAL A 580 6.97 77.25 12.52
N TYR A 581 6.61 76.16 11.88
CA TYR A 581 5.44 75.34 12.16
C TYR A 581 5.90 73.98 12.68
N TYR A 582 5.21 73.47 13.70
CA TYR A 582 5.52 72.19 14.31
C TYR A 582 4.54 71.16 13.85
N TYR A 583 5.00 69.94 13.66
CA TYR A 583 4.14 68.86 13.24
C TYR A 583 4.26 67.63 14.13
N THR A 584 3.18 66.88 14.18
CA THR A 584 3.14 65.47 14.57
C THR A 584 2.53 64.72 13.41
N CYS A 585 3.19 63.64 12.99
CA CYS A 585 2.71 62.78 11.94
C CYS A 585 2.79 61.33 12.41
N LEU A 586 1.67 60.65 12.48
CA LEU A 586 1.61 59.21 12.68
C LEU A 586 1.59 58.58 11.29
N VAL A 587 2.57 57.76 10.97
CA VAL A 587 2.73 57.11 9.68
C VAL A 587 2.48 55.63 9.87
N THR A 588 1.56 55.08 9.07
CA THR A 588 1.30 53.64 9.01
C THR A 588 2.00 53.10 7.77
N PHE A 589 3.01 52.26 8.00
CA PHE A 589 3.69 51.53 6.95
C PHE A 589 3.06 50.17 6.69
N LYS A 590 2.91 49.78 5.42
CA LYS A 590 2.50 48.44 5.03
C LYS A 590 3.70 47.52 5.08
N MET A 591 3.70 46.55 6.01
CA MET A 591 4.73 45.50 6.13
C MET A 591 4.10 44.13 5.95
N LEU A 592 4.89 43.13 5.64
CA LEU A 592 4.44 41.75 5.44
C LEU A 592 3.86 41.14 6.75
N ALA A 593 4.47 41.48 7.89
CA ALA A 593 4.05 40.96 9.20
C ALA A 593 2.86 41.73 9.78
N GLY A 594 2.33 42.73 9.06
CA GLY A 594 1.26 43.65 9.51
C GLY A 594 1.74 45.08 9.55
N ASP A 595 0.79 46.03 9.66
CA ASP A 595 1.08 47.46 9.61
C ASP A 595 1.97 47.91 10.77
N GLU A 596 3.02 48.69 10.47
CA GLU A 596 3.91 49.31 11.47
C GLU A 596 3.57 50.80 11.63
N LEU A 597 3.39 51.25 12.86
CA LEU A 597 3.10 52.62 13.18
C LEU A 597 4.36 53.35 13.68
N VAL A 598 4.72 54.44 13.00
CA VAL A 598 5.85 55.28 13.35
C VAL A 598 5.39 56.71 13.59
N GLN A 599 5.75 57.29 14.74
CA GLN A 599 5.44 58.70 15.05
C GLN A 599 6.62 59.59 14.72
N LEU A 600 6.41 60.52 13.77
CA LEU A 600 7.35 61.58 13.44
C LEU A 600 6.91 62.88 14.14
N LYS A 601 7.88 63.62 14.69
CA LYS A 601 7.69 64.94 15.25
C LYS A 601 8.79 65.85 14.78
N GLY A 602 8.44 67.06 14.43
CA GLY A 602 9.44 67.98 13.90
C GLY A 602 8.88 69.38 13.69
N TYR A 603 9.63 70.13 12.97
CA TYR A 603 9.25 71.46 12.56
C TYR A 603 9.61 71.71 11.09
N VAL A 604 8.94 72.71 10.50
CA VAL A 604 9.19 73.20 9.15
C VAL A 604 9.21 74.72 9.12
N HIS A 605 10.21 75.27 8.43
CA HIS A 605 10.30 76.67 8.12
C HIS A 605 9.45 76.98 6.89
N LEU A 606 8.49 77.86 6.99
CA LEU A 606 7.76 78.41 5.86
C LEU A 606 8.37 79.78 5.55
N LEU A 607 8.94 79.87 4.34
CA LEU A 607 9.56 81.08 3.82
C LEU A 607 8.83 81.51 2.54
N ARG A 608 8.54 82.81 2.40
CA ARG A 608 7.99 83.39 1.19
C ARG A 608 9.02 84.41 0.74
N GLY A 609 10.01 84.01 0.01
CA GLY A 609 10.99 84.97 -0.52
C GLY A 609 10.28 86.14 -1.18
N THR A 610 10.62 87.32 -0.77
CA THR A 610 10.26 88.53 -1.52
C THR A 610 10.84 88.41 -2.89
N ASN A 611 10.04 88.55 -3.99
CA ASN A 611 10.51 88.79 -5.33
C ASN A 611 11.27 90.14 -5.26
N GLY A 612 12.55 90.10 -4.87
CA GLY A 612 13.46 91.22 -5.02
C GLY A 612 13.72 91.37 -6.52
N GLY A 613 12.99 92.27 -7.11
CA GLY A 613 13.36 92.80 -8.41
C GLY A 613 14.76 93.37 -8.24
N LEU A 614 15.71 92.81 -8.94
CA LEU A 614 16.97 93.49 -9.25
C LEU A 614 16.61 94.58 -10.25
N ASP A 615 16.59 95.84 -9.79
CA ASP A 615 16.75 96.98 -10.65
C ASP A 615 18.17 96.97 -11.28
#